data_ee324b296108f0c41f00676bb059be48
#
_entry.id   ee324b296108f0c41f00676bb059be48
#
_cell.length_a   1.000
_cell.length_b   1.000
_cell.length_c   1.000
_cell.angle_alpha   90.00
_cell.angle_beta   90.00
_cell.angle_gamma   90.00
#
_symmetry.space_group_name_H-M   'P 1'
#
loop_
_entity.id
_entity.type
_entity.pdbx_description
1 polymer ?
#
loop_
_entity_poly.entity_id
_entity_poly.type
_entity_poly.pdbx_seq_one_letter_code
_entity_poly.pdbx_strand_id
1 'polypeptide(L)'
;MKIEKKVLALCLFFFSLTGLQAQVKLKKPGQIWPAEKANTWYAGHKWISGSDFIPSTAINQLEMWQKETFDAATIDKELGLAQVIGFNTMRVFLHSLAWKEDPKGFKNRMNQYLAIADKHHIQTIFVFFDDCWNKVPHIGKQPEPKIGVHNSGWMQDPGQPASTNAANFPALEKYVKDVLTSFKNDKRILLWDLYNEPGNSGKGDSSANLLAKIFSWARDINPSQPISAGVWEWNLEKLNKFQISHSDVITYHDYSPEPEHLKTVQFLKMIGRPLICTEYMARRNNSRFSTVMPMLKKEHVGAINWGLVSGKTNTIYAWDTPIADGAEPKEWFHDIFRKDGSVYKAGEVDTIKSLNGVL
;
A
#
# COMPACT_ATOMS: atom_id res chain seq x y z
N MET A 1 -65.50 -72.02 24.51
CA MET A 1 -64.74 -71.08 25.32
C MET A 1 -63.78 -70.37 24.35
N LYS A 2 -64.27 -69.24 23.80
CA LYS A 2 -63.49 -68.50 22.77
C LYS A 2 -62.93 -67.23 23.41
N ILE A 3 -61.67 -67.03 23.31
CA ILE A 3 -60.94 -65.85 23.77
C ILE A 3 -60.85 -64.84 22.58
N GLU A 4 -61.54 -63.73 22.73
CA GLU A 4 -61.46 -62.63 21.77
C GLU A 4 -60.23 -61.80 22.05
N LYS A 5 -59.38 -61.58 21.00
CA LYS A 5 -58.23 -60.68 21.00
C LYS A 5 -58.69 -59.26 20.60
N LYS A 6 -58.60 -58.32 21.54
CA LYS A 6 -58.73 -56.89 21.23
C LYS A 6 -57.36 -56.37 20.71
N VAL A 7 -57.35 -55.92 19.48
CA VAL A 7 -56.21 -55.24 18.88
C VAL A 7 -56.32 -53.76 19.22
N LEU A 8 -55.33 -53.26 19.96
CA LEU A 8 -55.19 -51.84 20.29
C LEU A 8 -54.34 -51.16 19.18
N ALA A 9 -54.98 -50.33 18.33
CA ALA A 9 -54.29 -49.53 17.32
C ALA A 9 -53.64 -48.30 17.97
N LEU A 10 -52.33 -48.26 18.03
CA LEU A 10 -51.56 -47.15 18.49
C LEU A 10 -51.22 -46.23 17.29
N CYS A 11 -51.89 -45.09 17.16
CA CYS A 11 -51.58 -44.07 16.14
C CYS A 11 -50.33 -43.34 16.56
N LEU A 12 -49.22 -43.66 15.94
CA LEU A 12 -47.96 -42.87 16.00
C LEU A 12 -48.06 -41.65 15.07
N PHE A 13 -48.30 -40.47 15.65
CA PHE A 13 -48.14 -39.20 14.96
C PHE A 13 -46.64 -38.91 14.82
N PHE A 14 -46.05 -39.10 13.63
CA PHE A 14 -44.79 -38.57 13.28
C PHE A 14 -44.91 -37.06 13.02
N PHE A 15 -44.52 -36.23 13.97
CA PHE A 15 -44.20 -34.84 13.73
C PHE A 15 -42.88 -34.77 12.96
N SER A 16 -42.94 -34.58 11.67
CA SER A 16 -41.77 -34.21 10.87
C SER A 16 -41.44 -32.75 11.17
N LEU A 17 -40.51 -32.54 12.09
CA LEU A 17 -39.80 -31.27 12.24
C LEU A 17 -38.87 -31.11 11.02
N THR A 18 -39.36 -30.51 9.94
CA THR A 18 -38.52 -29.94 8.91
C THR A 18 -37.82 -28.71 9.48
N GLY A 19 -36.74 -28.95 10.17
CA GLY A 19 -35.81 -27.89 10.56
C GLY A 19 -35.26 -27.24 9.31
N LEU A 20 -35.68 -26.01 9.03
CA LEU A 20 -35.08 -25.14 8.05
C LEU A 20 -33.65 -24.82 8.53
N GLN A 21 -32.69 -25.70 8.25
CA GLN A 21 -31.30 -25.38 8.40
C GLN A 21 -30.98 -24.36 7.31
N ALA A 22 -31.00 -23.08 7.66
CA ALA A 22 -30.38 -22.06 6.86
C ALA A 22 -28.91 -22.44 6.71
N GLN A 23 -28.55 -23.07 5.59
CA GLN A 23 -27.17 -23.27 5.22
C GLN A 23 -26.53 -21.88 5.06
N VAL A 24 -25.82 -21.43 6.09
CA VAL A 24 -24.89 -20.30 5.95
C VAL A 24 -23.91 -20.73 4.88
N LYS A 25 -24.11 -20.26 3.64
CA LYS A 25 -23.15 -20.44 2.57
C LYS A 25 -21.85 -19.75 3.03
N LEU A 26 -20.92 -20.52 3.56
CA LEU A 26 -19.58 -20.04 3.85
C LEU A 26 -19.04 -19.45 2.54
N LYS A 27 -18.79 -18.16 2.54
CA LYS A 27 -18.23 -17.46 1.39
C LYS A 27 -16.86 -18.10 1.09
N LYS A 28 -16.67 -18.62 -0.12
CA LYS A 28 -15.37 -19.14 -0.51
C LYS A 28 -14.34 -18.01 -0.41
N PRO A 29 -13.14 -18.24 0.15
CA PRO A 29 -12.06 -17.27 0.14
C PRO A 29 -11.81 -16.79 -1.28
N GLY A 30 -11.46 -15.51 -1.45
CA GLY A 30 -11.06 -14.97 -2.74
C GLY A 30 -9.80 -15.69 -3.24
N GLN A 31 -9.70 -15.82 -4.54
CA GLN A 31 -8.53 -16.40 -5.20
C GLN A 31 -7.72 -15.30 -5.89
N ILE A 32 -6.45 -15.59 -6.18
CA ILE A 32 -5.65 -14.73 -7.06
C ILE A 32 -6.41 -14.52 -8.37
N TRP A 33 -6.42 -13.30 -8.87
CA TRP A 33 -7.05 -13.02 -10.14
C TRP A 33 -6.39 -13.81 -11.27
N PRO A 34 -7.16 -14.35 -12.24
CA PRO A 34 -6.58 -14.81 -13.50
C PRO A 34 -5.76 -13.69 -14.14
N ALA A 35 -4.67 -14.03 -14.82
CA ALA A 35 -3.82 -13.04 -15.49
C ALA A 35 -4.59 -12.16 -16.48
N GLU A 36 -5.52 -12.77 -17.22
CA GLU A 36 -6.43 -12.06 -18.13
C GLU A 36 -7.23 -10.96 -17.40
N LYS A 37 -7.82 -11.29 -16.25
CA LYS A 37 -8.57 -10.29 -15.44
C LYS A 37 -7.66 -9.14 -14.99
N ALA A 38 -6.45 -9.46 -14.53
CA ALA A 38 -5.50 -8.44 -14.07
C ALA A 38 -5.06 -7.53 -15.23
N ASN A 39 -4.76 -8.10 -16.40
CA ASN A 39 -4.38 -7.37 -17.60
C ASN A 39 -5.55 -6.50 -18.13
N THR A 40 -6.78 -7.01 -18.14
CA THR A 40 -7.98 -6.26 -18.53
C THR A 40 -8.22 -5.09 -17.58
N TRP A 41 -8.08 -5.32 -16.27
CA TRP A 41 -8.18 -4.27 -15.26
C TRP A 41 -7.14 -3.17 -15.52
N TYR A 42 -5.87 -3.53 -15.71
CA TYR A 42 -4.80 -2.57 -15.95
C TYR A 42 -5.01 -1.76 -17.23
N ALA A 43 -5.41 -2.42 -18.33
CA ALA A 43 -5.70 -1.79 -19.61
C ALA A 43 -6.89 -0.81 -19.56
N GLY A 44 -7.78 -0.96 -18.58
CA GLY A 44 -8.91 -0.05 -18.34
C GLY A 44 -8.51 1.27 -17.66
N HIS A 45 -7.26 1.44 -17.26
CA HIS A 45 -6.75 2.65 -16.62
C HIS A 45 -5.89 3.47 -17.59
N LYS A 46 -5.90 4.81 -17.43
CA LYS A 46 -4.83 5.63 -17.99
C LYS A 46 -3.50 5.15 -17.41
N TRP A 47 -2.39 5.48 -18.07
CA TRP A 47 -1.09 5.18 -17.51
C TRP A 47 -0.98 5.64 -16.06
N ILE A 48 -0.73 4.70 -15.15
CA ILE A 48 -0.64 4.94 -13.72
C ILE A 48 0.68 5.67 -13.45
N SER A 49 0.60 6.89 -12.96
CA SER A 49 1.77 7.67 -12.57
C SER A 49 1.47 8.48 -11.32
N GLY A 50 2.44 8.59 -10.43
CA GLY A 50 2.23 9.26 -9.15
C GLY A 50 3.42 9.21 -8.22
N SER A 51 3.15 9.38 -6.94
CA SER A 51 4.16 9.39 -5.89
C SER A 51 3.70 8.63 -4.65
N ASP A 52 4.64 8.11 -3.89
CA ASP A 52 4.41 7.83 -2.47
C ASP A 52 4.15 9.16 -1.76
N PHE A 53 3.10 9.19 -0.95
CA PHE A 53 2.59 10.41 -0.36
C PHE A 53 2.46 10.32 1.17
N ILE A 54 3.03 11.29 1.80
CA ILE A 54 2.80 11.69 3.18
C ILE A 54 2.82 13.22 3.22
N PRO A 55 1.90 13.92 3.90
CA PRO A 55 1.92 15.37 3.92
C PRO A 55 3.19 15.91 4.58
N SER A 56 3.72 17.01 4.08
CA SER A 56 4.98 17.61 4.55
C SER A 56 4.97 17.94 6.05
N THR A 57 3.79 18.01 6.67
CA THR A 57 3.59 18.25 8.09
C THR A 57 3.69 17.00 8.97
N ALA A 58 3.76 15.80 8.37
CA ALA A 58 3.87 14.54 9.08
C ALA A 58 5.26 13.90 8.91
N ILE A 59 5.83 13.38 10.00
CA ILE A 59 7.12 12.68 9.99
C ILE A 59 6.97 11.19 9.68
N ASN A 60 5.78 10.64 9.92
CA ASN A 60 5.46 9.23 9.74
C ASN A 60 3.95 9.00 9.61
N GLN A 61 3.59 7.76 9.37
CA GLN A 61 2.21 7.32 9.20
C GLN A 61 1.32 7.63 10.41
N LEU A 62 1.88 7.55 11.64
CA LEU A 62 1.13 7.86 12.86
C LEU A 62 0.77 9.35 12.92
N GLU A 63 1.73 10.26 12.64
CA GLU A 63 1.45 11.69 12.60
C GLU A 63 0.44 12.04 11.49
N MET A 64 0.48 11.34 10.37
CA MET A 64 -0.52 11.52 9.31
C MET A 64 -1.92 11.09 9.74
N TRP A 65 -2.06 9.99 10.50
CA TRP A 65 -3.36 9.37 10.72
C TRP A 65 -3.97 9.56 12.11
N GLN A 66 -3.24 10.06 13.12
CA GLN A 66 -3.80 10.38 14.42
C GLN A 66 -4.77 11.57 14.33
N LYS A 67 -5.79 11.59 15.20
CA LYS A 67 -6.85 12.60 15.21
C LYS A 67 -6.30 14.01 15.39
N GLU A 68 -5.34 14.16 16.26
CA GLU A 68 -4.77 15.46 16.68
C GLU A 68 -3.85 16.09 15.63
N THR A 69 -3.35 15.27 14.69
CA THR A 69 -2.31 15.68 13.73
C THR A 69 -2.73 15.52 12.28
N PHE A 70 -3.92 14.96 12.00
CA PHE A 70 -4.46 14.82 10.65
C PHE A 70 -4.69 16.20 10.01
N ASP A 71 -3.89 16.51 8.99
CA ASP A 71 -3.85 17.83 8.35
C ASP A 71 -4.48 17.80 6.94
N ALA A 72 -5.80 17.87 6.90
CA ALA A 72 -6.56 17.86 5.65
C ALA A 72 -6.22 19.06 4.72
N ALA A 73 -5.84 20.21 5.29
CA ALA A 73 -5.53 21.39 4.51
C ALA A 73 -4.21 21.24 3.74
N THR A 74 -3.17 20.71 4.42
CA THR A 74 -1.88 20.40 3.77
C THR A 74 -2.06 19.27 2.73
N ILE A 75 -2.82 18.22 3.05
CA ILE A 75 -3.14 17.14 2.11
C ILE A 75 -3.80 17.71 0.84
N ASP A 76 -4.81 18.57 0.97
CA ASP A 76 -5.50 19.18 -0.17
C ASP A 76 -4.55 20.04 -1.03
N LYS A 77 -3.73 20.88 -0.39
CA LYS A 77 -2.73 21.70 -1.09
C LYS A 77 -1.74 20.85 -1.88
N GLU A 78 -1.19 19.82 -1.27
CA GLU A 78 -0.12 19.00 -1.86
C GLU A 78 -0.63 18.05 -2.94
N LEU A 79 -1.83 17.48 -2.79
CA LEU A 79 -2.48 16.74 -3.87
C LEU A 79 -2.87 17.64 -5.04
N GLY A 80 -3.16 18.93 -4.79
CA GLY A 80 -3.30 19.93 -5.86
C GLY A 80 -2.01 20.12 -6.66
N LEU A 81 -0.83 20.12 -6.03
CA LEU A 81 0.46 20.16 -6.73
C LEU A 81 0.67 18.91 -7.60
N ALA A 82 0.31 17.75 -7.08
CA ALA A 82 0.38 16.50 -7.84
C ALA A 82 -0.53 16.50 -9.07
N GLN A 83 -1.76 17.01 -8.92
CA GLN A 83 -2.70 17.18 -10.04
C GLN A 83 -2.14 18.07 -11.15
N VAL A 84 -1.51 19.19 -10.79
CA VAL A 84 -0.94 20.16 -11.77
C VAL A 84 0.16 19.54 -12.63
N ILE A 85 0.87 18.53 -12.14
CA ILE A 85 1.88 17.79 -12.91
C ILE A 85 1.32 16.51 -13.56
N GLY A 86 0.00 16.29 -13.45
CA GLY A 86 -0.71 15.21 -14.10
C GLY A 86 -0.58 13.84 -13.41
N PHE A 87 -0.14 13.78 -12.17
CA PHE A 87 -0.20 12.55 -11.39
C PHE A 87 -1.65 12.15 -11.12
N ASN A 88 -1.95 10.88 -11.25
CA ASN A 88 -3.28 10.31 -11.08
C ASN A 88 -3.36 9.26 -9.97
N THR A 89 -2.27 8.99 -9.28
CA THR A 89 -2.20 7.96 -8.24
C THR A 89 -1.27 8.38 -7.11
N MET A 90 -1.71 8.17 -5.86
CA MET A 90 -0.84 8.28 -4.67
C MET A 90 -0.77 6.96 -3.96
N ARG A 91 0.42 6.55 -3.52
CA ARG A 91 0.63 5.42 -2.63
C ARG A 91 0.82 5.92 -1.20
N VAL A 92 -0.02 5.43 -0.28
CA VAL A 92 -0.20 6.00 1.06
C VAL A 92 -0.18 4.92 2.12
N PHE A 93 0.65 5.09 3.11
CA PHE A 93 0.87 4.13 4.18
C PHE A 93 -0.12 4.31 5.32
N LEU A 94 -0.79 3.24 5.69
CA LEU A 94 -1.64 3.16 6.88
C LEU A 94 -0.82 2.79 8.12
N HIS A 95 -1.45 2.76 9.31
CA HIS A 95 -0.79 2.26 10.51
C HIS A 95 -1.77 1.62 11.49
N SER A 96 -1.50 0.37 11.87
CA SER A 96 -2.35 -0.43 12.74
C SER A 96 -2.60 0.17 14.13
N LEU A 97 -1.62 0.88 14.70
CA LEU A 97 -1.79 1.55 15.99
C LEU A 97 -2.74 2.73 15.92
N ALA A 98 -2.71 3.55 14.86
CA ALA A 98 -3.65 4.64 14.67
C ALA A 98 -5.09 4.13 14.50
N TRP A 99 -5.27 3.00 13.80
CA TRP A 99 -6.55 2.30 13.75
C TRP A 99 -6.95 1.75 15.11
N LYS A 100 -6.05 1.09 15.84
CA LYS A 100 -6.34 0.48 17.16
C LYS A 100 -6.82 1.50 18.17
N GLU A 101 -6.26 2.71 18.16
CA GLU A 101 -6.64 3.80 19.05
C GLU A 101 -8.07 4.29 18.79
N ASP A 102 -8.43 4.50 17.52
CA ASP A 102 -9.72 5.05 17.11
C ASP A 102 -10.17 4.42 15.77
N PRO A 103 -10.69 3.19 15.75
CA PRO A 103 -11.03 2.50 14.51
C PRO A 103 -12.07 3.25 13.65
N LYS A 104 -13.03 3.91 14.28
CA LYS A 104 -14.07 4.69 13.57
C LYS A 104 -13.50 5.98 13.01
N GLY A 105 -12.80 6.75 13.82
CA GLY A 105 -12.21 8.01 13.39
C GLY A 105 -11.09 7.80 12.37
N PHE A 106 -10.29 6.75 12.51
CA PHE A 106 -9.29 6.38 11.50
C PHE A 106 -9.93 6.17 10.11
N LYS A 107 -11.01 5.37 10.04
CA LYS A 107 -11.72 5.16 8.76
C LYS A 107 -12.41 6.43 8.26
N ASN A 108 -12.87 7.31 9.13
CA ASN A 108 -13.39 8.62 8.73
C ASN A 108 -12.29 9.50 8.12
N ARG A 109 -11.07 9.51 8.70
CA ARG A 109 -9.91 10.22 8.14
C ARG A 109 -9.46 9.64 6.80
N MET A 110 -9.46 8.29 6.66
CA MET A 110 -9.24 7.65 5.35
C MET A 110 -10.27 8.10 4.31
N ASN A 111 -11.56 8.15 4.68
CA ASN A 111 -12.61 8.60 3.78
C ASN A 111 -12.47 10.10 3.43
N GLN A 112 -12.04 10.94 4.37
CA GLN A 112 -11.75 12.36 4.12
C GLN A 112 -10.54 12.52 3.19
N TYR A 113 -9.47 11.77 3.40
CA TYR A 113 -8.32 11.71 2.49
C TYR A 113 -8.76 11.30 1.07
N LEU A 114 -9.53 10.22 0.95
CA LEU A 114 -10.04 9.75 -0.34
C LEU A 114 -10.94 10.78 -1.04
N ALA A 115 -11.72 11.55 -0.30
CA ALA A 115 -12.54 12.62 -0.87
C ALA A 115 -11.67 13.77 -1.39
N ILE A 116 -10.57 14.09 -0.70
CA ILE A 116 -9.60 15.10 -1.17
C ILE A 116 -8.87 14.59 -2.42
N ALA A 117 -8.40 13.34 -2.41
CA ALA A 117 -7.71 12.74 -3.56
C ALA A 117 -8.63 12.70 -4.80
N ASP A 118 -9.88 12.30 -4.64
CA ASP A 118 -10.89 12.23 -5.71
C ASP A 118 -11.19 13.63 -6.30
N LYS A 119 -11.26 14.69 -5.47
CA LYS A 119 -11.36 16.09 -5.90
C LYS A 119 -10.23 16.47 -6.86
N HIS A 120 -9.03 15.92 -6.66
CA HIS A 120 -7.86 16.13 -7.50
C HIS A 120 -7.69 15.07 -8.59
N HIS A 121 -8.70 14.21 -8.82
CA HIS A 121 -8.67 13.12 -9.80
C HIS A 121 -7.55 12.09 -9.56
N ILE A 122 -7.21 11.84 -8.30
CA ILE A 122 -6.16 10.94 -7.85
C ILE A 122 -6.79 9.72 -7.21
N GLN A 123 -6.43 8.52 -7.70
CA GLN A 123 -6.73 7.26 -7.03
C GLN A 123 -5.63 6.91 -6.01
N THR A 124 -5.95 6.03 -5.08
CA THR A 124 -5.03 5.70 -3.97
C THR A 124 -4.64 4.23 -3.96
N ILE A 125 -3.35 3.96 -3.80
CA ILE A 125 -2.82 2.66 -3.37
C ILE A 125 -2.59 2.77 -1.86
N PHE A 126 -3.34 2.03 -1.04
CA PHE A 126 -3.08 1.97 0.39
C PHE A 126 -2.13 0.84 0.74
N VAL A 127 -1.13 1.15 1.55
CA VAL A 127 -0.17 0.19 2.12
C VAL A 127 -0.56 -0.15 3.55
N PHE A 128 -0.65 -1.44 3.88
CA PHE A 128 -0.98 -1.88 5.23
C PHE A 128 0.22 -1.98 6.14
N PHE A 129 1.11 -2.95 5.91
CA PHE A 129 2.27 -3.20 6.75
C PHE A 129 3.56 -2.69 6.13
N ASP A 130 4.57 -2.43 6.98
CA ASP A 130 5.83 -1.85 6.56
C ASP A 130 6.98 -2.32 7.46
N ASP A 131 8.05 -2.85 6.88
CA ASP A 131 9.24 -3.30 7.62
C ASP A 131 10.36 -2.25 7.70
N CYS A 132 10.12 -1.02 7.19
CA CYS A 132 11.17 -0.02 7.05
C CYS A 132 11.38 0.81 8.32
N TRP A 133 12.64 1.10 8.63
CA TRP A 133 13.17 2.04 9.61
C TRP A 133 12.90 1.67 11.08
N ASN A 134 12.20 2.50 11.86
CA ASN A 134 12.16 2.38 13.33
C ASN A 134 11.21 1.27 13.79
N LYS A 135 11.71 0.38 14.64
CA LYS A 135 11.05 -0.89 15.00
C LYS A 135 9.96 -0.76 16.05
N VAL A 136 9.93 0.34 16.83
CA VAL A 136 9.07 0.50 18.00
C VAL A 136 8.13 1.70 17.82
N PRO A 137 7.02 1.53 17.09
CA PRO A 137 6.04 2.58 16.92
C PRO A 137 5.25 2.83 18.22
N HIS A 138 4.83 4.07 18.44
CA HIS A 138 3.99 4.45 19.56
C HIS A 138 2.99 5.54 19.18
N ILE A 139 1.84 5.53 19.81
CA ILE A 139 0.81 6.56 19.70
C ILE A 139 1.23 7.82 20.45
N GLY A 140 0.66 8.96 20.10
CA GLY A 140 0.89 10.26 20.69
C GLY A 140 1.90 11.09 19.91
N LYS A 141 2.58 12.01 20.59
CA LYS A 141 3.54 12.91 19.94
C LYS A 141 4.65 12.12 19.26
N GLN A 142 4.82 12.37 17.98
CA GLN A 142 5.89 11.77 17.20
C GLN A 142 7.22 12.52 17.39
N PRO A 143 8.37 11.90 17.10
CA PRO A 143 9.67 12.54 17.26
C PRO A 143 9.81 13.71 16.28
N GLU A 144 10.65 14.68 16.64
CA GLU A 144 11.08 15.70 15.68
C GLU A 144 12.05 15.08 14.66
N PRO A 145 12.09 15.59 13.41
CA PRO A 145 13.05 15.13 12.41
C PRO A 145 14.48 15.31 12.90
N LYS A 146 15.32 14.29 12.74
CA LYS A 146 16.76 14.46 12.93
C LYS A 146 17.33 15.26 11.77
N ILE A 147 18.07 16.28 12.07
CA ILE A 147 18.68 17.18 11.09
C ILE A 147 19.51 16.36 10.07
N GLY A 148 19.28 16.58 8.78
CA GLY A 148 20.04 15.95 7.70
C GLY A 148 19.87 14.44 7.55
N VAL A 149 18.91 13.82 8.23
CA VAL A 149 18.69 12.36 8.25
C VAL A 149 17.40 12.00 7.56
N HIS A 150 17.49 11.22 6.49
CA HIS A 150 16.37 10.66 5.75
C HIS A 150 15.47 9.79 6.63
N ASN A 151 14.17 9.96 6.56
CA ASN A 151 13.14 9.15 7.23
C ASN A 151 13.43 8.84 8.72
N SER A 152 14.07 9.77 9.42
CA SER A 152 14.55 9.53 10.79
C SER A 152 13.45 9.16 11.79
N GLY A 153 12.21 9.57 11.53
CA GLY A 153 11.04 9.27 12.35
C GLY A 153 10.04 8.30 11.72
N TRP A 154 10.32 7.73 10.54
CA TRP A 154 9.45 6.75 9.91
C TRP A 154 9.33 5.49 10.75
N MET A 155 8.11 4.93 10.88
CA MET A 155 7.82 3.82 11.79
C MET A 155 7.40 2.58 11.02
N GLN A 156 7.90 1.42 11.45
CA GLN A 156 7.39 0.13 10.99
C GLN A 156 5.94 -0.07 11.42
N ASP A 157 5.14 -0.73 10.59
CA ASP A 157 3.83 -1.27 10.96
C ASP A 157 3.79 -2.79 10.66
N PRO A 158 3.50 -3.63 11.63
CA PRO A 158 3.08 -3.35 13.00
C PRO A 158 4.23 -3.07 13.99
N GLY A 159 5.48 -3.01 13.55
CA GLY A 159 6.65 -2.88 14.40
C GLY A 159 7.01 -4.20 15.13
N GLN A 160 8.05 -4.17 15.95
CA GLN A 160 8.49 -5.33 16.73
C GLN A 160 8.05 -5.20 18.20
N PRO A 161 7.68 -6.31 18.86
CA PRO A 161 7.70 -7.70 18.35
C PRO A 161 6.45 -8.13 17.59
N ALA A 162 5.51 -7.23 17.31
CA ALA A 162 4.19 -7.61 16.76
C ALA A 162 4.29 -8.27 15.38
N SER A 163 5.23 -7.85 14.53
CA SER A 163 5.42 -8.42 13.19
C SER A 163 5.91 -9.88 13.17
N THR A 164 6.61 -10.31 14.22
CA THR A 164 7.22 -11.64 14.29
C THR A 164 6.56 -12.58 15.30
N ASN A 165 5.77 -12.06 16.24
CA ASN A 165 5.09 -12.85 17.26
C ASN A 165 3.63 -13.14 16.83
N ALA A 166 3.36 -14.39 16.47
CA ALA A 166 2.04 -14.84 16.03
C ALA A 166 0.90 -14.60 17.05
N ALA A 167 1.19 -14.45 18.33
CA ALA A 167 0.18 -14.09 19.35
C ALA A 167 -0.47 -12.72 19.11
N ASN A 168 0.19 -11.83 18.35
CA ASN A 168 -0.36 -10.52 17.99
C ASN A 168 -1.22 -10.55 16.71
N PHE A 169 -1.15 -11.63 15.92
CA PHE A 169 -1.82 -11.72 14.62
C PHE A 169 -3.35 -11.56 14.68
N PRO A 170 -4.08 -12.05 15.70
CA PRO A 170 -5.52 -11.81 15.78
C PRO A 170 -5.92 -10.32 15.83
N ALA A 171 -5.11 -9.47 16.46
CA ALA A 171 -5.35 -8.03 16.49
C ALA A 171 -5.06 -7.38 15.12
N LEU A 172 -4.01 -7.82 14.44
CA LEU A 172 -3.66 -7.37 13.08
C LEU A 172 -4.69 -7.85 12.06
N GLU A 173 -5.18 -9.08 12.16
CA GLU A 173 -6.27 -9.60 11.34
C GLU A 173 -7.53 -8.73 11.46
N LYS A 174 -7.90 -8.36 12.69
CA LYS A 174 -9.05 -7.48 12.95
C LYS A 174 -8.88 -6.13 12.25
N TYR A 175 -7.70 -5.53 12.34
CA TYR A 175 -7.37 -4.28 11.65
C TYR A 175 -7.54 -4.41 10.13
N VAL A 176 -6.85 -5.36 9.52
CA VAL A 176 -6.86 -5.56 8.07
C VAL A 176 -8.28 -5.86 7.57
N LYS A 177 -9.01 -6.77 8.23
CA LYS A 177 -10.38 -7.13 7.84
C LYS A 177 -11.37 -6.00 8.03
N ASP A 178 -11.24 -5.17 9.08
CA ASP A 178 -12.13 -4.02 9.31
C ASP A 178 -11.94 -2.95 8.23
N VAL A 179 -10.70 -2.59 7.92
CA VAL A 179 -10.38 -1.62 6.88
C VAL A 179 -10.85 -2.13 5.50
N LEU A 180 -10.43 -3.34 5.11
CA LEU A 180 -10.83 -3.90 3.82
C LEU A 180 -12.35 -4.04 3.69
N THR A 181 -13.06 -4.49 4.74
CA THR A 181 -14.52 -4.60 4.69
C THR A 181 -15.19 -3.25 4.45
N SER A 182 -14.66 -2.19 5.07
CA SER A 182 -15.21 -0.84 4.96
C SER A 182 -15.03 -0.26 3.55
N PHE A 183 -13.92 -0.58 2.87
CA PHE A 183 -13.54 0.05 1.60
C PHE A 183 -13.44 -0.91 0.40
N LYS A 184 -13.81 -2.18 0.53
CA LYS A 184 -13.62 -3.22 -0.50
C LYS A 184 -14.23 -2.94 -1.87
N ASN A 185 -15.15 -1.99 -1.99
CA ASN A 185 -15.80 -1.61 -3.24
C ASN A 185 -15.61 -0.13 -3.58
N ASP A 186 -14.73 0.56 -2.87
CA ASP A 186 -14.48 1.98 -3.09
C ASP A 186 -13.62 2.20 -4.34
N LYS A 187 -14.18 2.83 -5.36
CA LYS A 187 -13.51 3.05 -6.65
C LYS A 187 -12.38 4.08 -6.61
N ARG A 188 -12.28 4.87 -5.52
CA ARG A 188 -11.18 5.81 -5.29
C ARG A 188 -9.89 5.08 -4.92
N ILE A 189 -9.99 3.81 -4.52
CA ILE A 189 -8.85 2.95 -4.22
C ILE A 189 -8.52 2.13 -5.46
N LEU A 190 -7.29 2.31 -5.95
CA LEU A 190 -6.77 1.63 -7.13
C LEU A 190 -6.35 0.20 -6.79
N LEU A 191 -5.56 0.02 -5.72
CA LEU A 191 -4.94 -1.23 -5.33
C LEU A 191 -4.71 -1.25 -3.81
N TRP A 192 -4.71 -2.43 -3.21
CA TRP A 192 -4.25 -2.66 -1.85
C TRP A 192 -2.85 -3.27 -1.86
N ASP A 193 -1.86 -2.50 -1.39
CA ASP A 193 -0.50 -2.99 -1.14
C ASP A 193 -0.45 -3.54 0.28
N LEU A 194 -0.31 -4.85 0.40
CA LEU A 194 -0.49 -5.52 1.68
C LEU A 194 0.71 -5.39 2.60
N TYR A 195 1.92 -5.25 2.04
CA TYR A 195 3.13 -5.18 2.84
C TYR A 195 4.27 -4.50 2.07
N ASN A 196 4.70 -3.35 2.57
CA ASN A 196 5.88 -2.67 2.07
C ASN A 196 7.15 -3.37 2.52
N GLU A 197 7.99 -3.71 1.55
CA GLU A 197 9.35 -4.23 1.75
C GLU A 197 9.46 -5.31 2.84
N PRO A 198 8.67 -6.38 2.78
CA PRO A 198 8.78 -7.44 3.79
C PRO A 198 10.21 -7.98 3.83
N GLY A 199 10.72 -8.12 5.05
CA GLY A 199 12.11 -8.55 5.28
C GLY A 199 13.12 -7.43 5.43
N ASN A 200 12.73 -6.17 5.23
CA ASN A 200 13.61 -5.00 5.44
C ASN A 200 14.08 -4.89 6.90
N SER A 201 15.00 -3.96 7.14
CA SER A 201 15.58 -3.66 8.46
C SER A 201 16.15 -4.89 9.18
N GLY A 202 16.68 -5.83 8.39
CA GLY A 202 17.31 -7.06 8.88
C GLY A 202 16.33 -8.15 9.32
N LYS A 203 15.04 -8.04 8.99
CA LYS A 203 14.03 -9.07 9.32
C LYS A 203 14.16 -10.33 8.46
N GLY A 204 14.53 -10.18 7.17
CA GLY A 204 14.66 -11.29 6.25
C GLY A 204 13.40 -12.17 6.24
N ASP A 205 13.58 -13.47 6.19
CA ASP A 205 12.49 -14.47 6.16
C ASP A 205 11.55 -14.46 7.37
N SER A 206 11.88 -13.75 8.46
CA SER A 206 10.98 -13.66 9.62
C SER A 206 9.64 -12.95 9.31
N SER A 207 9.61 -12.14 8.24
CA SER A 207 8.39 -11.49 7.76
C SER A 207 7.45 -12.43 6.98
N ALA A 208 7.92 -13.61 6.57
CA ALA A 208 7.15 -14.53 5.71
C ALA A 208 5.82 -14.96 6.34
N ASN A 209 5.79 -15.15 7.65
CA ASN A 209 4.58 -15.59 8.35
C ASN A 209 3.48 -14.52 8.30
N LEU A 210 3.81 -13.27 8.61
CA LEU A 210 2.86 -12.17 8.56
C LEU A 210 2.42 -11.87 7.11
N LEU A 211 3.37 -11.92 6.16
CA LEU A 211 3.10 -11.78 4.74
C LEU A 211 2.06 -12.80 4.25
N ALA A 212 2.23 -14.07 4.60
CA ALA A 212 1.26 -15.10 4.22
C ALA A 212 -0.11 -14.88 4.87
N LYS A 213 -0.14 -14.43 6.12
CA LYS A 213 -1.37 -14.16 6.87
C LYS A 213 -2.14 -12.99 6.30
N ILE A 214 -1.50 -11.87 5.98
CA ILE A 214 -2.22 -10.71 5.45
C ILE A 214 -2.84 -11.01 4.08
N PHE A 215 -2.15 -11.76 3.21
CA PHE A 215 -2.77 -12.23 1.96
C PHE A 215 -4.01 -13.10 2.22
N SER A 216 -3.94 -14.04 3.16
CA SER A 216 -5.08 -14.87 3.55
C SER A 216 -6.25 -14.00 4.05
N TRP A 217 -6.00 -13.06 4.95
CA TRP A 217 -7.03 -12.17 5.50
C TRP A 217 -7.67 -11.27 4.43
N ALA A 218 -6.85 -10.77 3.51
CA ALA A 218 -7.35 -9.96 2.40
C ALA A 218 -8.20 -10.80 1.43
N ARG A 219 -7.80 -12.04 1.12
CA ARG A 219 -8.60 -12.97 0.31
C ARG A 219 -9.91 -13.37 0.97
N ASP A 220 -9.97 -13.49 2.28
CA ASP A 220 -11.23 -13.73 3.00
C ASP A 220 -12.25 -12.61 2.77
N ILE A 221 -11.80 -11.36 2.70
CA ILE A 221 -12.65 -10.19 2.41
C ILE A 221 -12.96 -10.08 0.93
N ASN A 222 -12.00 -10.44 0.07
CA ASN A 222 -12.10 -10.42 -1.39
C ASN A 222 -12.54 -9.04 -1.93
N PRO A 223 -11.70 -8.01 -1.79
CA PRO A 223 -12.01 -6.68 -2.29
C PRO A 223 -12.17 -6.68 -3.82
N SER A 224 -12.88 -5.69 -4.36
CA SER A 224 -13.01 -5.52 -5.82
C SER A 224 -11.73 -4.99 -6.47
N GLN A 225 -10.86 -4.35 -5.69
CA GLN A 225 -9.54 -3.91 -6.10
C GLN A 225 -8.55 -5.08 -6.08
N PRO A 226 -7.50 -5.05 -6.91
CA PRO A 226 -6.42 -6.03 -6.82
C PRO A 226 -5.64 -5.87 -5.53
N ILE A 227 -5.01 -6.97 -5.09
CA ILE A 227 -4.08 -6.97 -3.95
C ILE A 227 -2.69 -7.38 -4.41
N SER A 228 -1.67 -6.76 -3.81
CA SER A 228 -0.25 -7.00 -4.10
C SER A 228 0.61 -6.83 -2.86
N ALA A 229 1.87 -7.23 -2.96
CA ALA A 229 2.97 -6.81 -2.09
C ALA A 229 4.25 -6.78 -2.93
N GLY A 230 4.96 -5.66 -2.93
CA GLY A 230 6.04 -5.38 -3.88
C GLY A 230 7.33 -6.14 -3.60
N VAL A 231 7.95 -6.68 -4.67
CA VAL A 231 9.32 -7.20 -4.64
C VAL A 231 10.29 -6.02 -4.58
N TRP A 232 11.30 -6.06 -3.71
CA TRP A 232 12.22 -4.95 -3.53
C TRP A 232 13.70 -5.38 -3.40
N GLU A 233 13.96 -6.57 -2.88
CA GLU A 233 15.33 -7.11 -2.65
C GLU A 233 15.43 -8.53 -3.19
N TRP A 234 16.22 -8.71 -4.24
CA TRP A 234 16.30 -9.98 -4.97
C TRP A 234 16.89 -11.13 -4.16
N ASN A 235 17.70 -10.86 -3.13
CA ASN A 235 18.25 -11.88 -2.24
C ASN A 235 17.21 -12.51 -1.30
N LEU A 236 16.02 -11.95 -1.21
CA LEU A 236 14.91 -12.48 -0.41
C LEU A 236 14.04 -13.46 -1.22
N GLU A 237 14.67 -14.49 -1.80
CA GLU A 237 14.05 -15.40 -2.78
C GLU A 237 12.72 -16.00 -2.31
N LYS A 238 12.63 -16.41 -1.04
CA LYS A 238 11.42 -17.01 -0.48
C LYS A 238 10.28 -16.01 -0.40
N LEU A 239 10.53 -14.78 0.03
CA LEU A 239 9.55 -13.72 0.07
C LEU A 239 9.14 -13.33 -1.35
N ASN A 240 10.09 -13.12 -2.25
CA ASN A 240 9.85 -12.74 -3.65
C ASN A 240 8.97 -13.77 -4.37
N LYS A 241 9.28 -15.08 -4.19
CA LYS A 241 8.47 -16.16 -4.77
C LYS A 241 7.03 -16.12 -4.25
N PHE A 242 6.84 -15.85 -2.97
CA PHE A 242 5.51 -15.73 -2.38
C PHE A 242 4.78 -14.50 -2.92
N GLN A 243 5.40 -13.32 -2.91
CA GLN A 243 4.83 -12.05 -3.40
C GLN A 243 4.38 -12.20 -4.87
N ILE A 244 5.25 -12.67 -5.74
CA ILE A 244 4.96 -12.88 -7.17
C ILE A 244 3.79 -13.86 -7.38
N SER A 245 3.79 -14.98 -6.65
CA SER A 245 2.78 -16.04 -6.85
C SER A 245 1.42 -15.75 -6.24
N HIS A 246 1.28 -14.73 -5.37
CA HIS A 246 0.03 -14.42 -4.67
C HIS A 246 -0.55 -13.06 -5.03
N SER A 247 0.19 -12.18 -5.71
CA SER A 247 -0.26 -10.86 -6.13
C SER A 247 -1.10 -10.90 -7.40
N ASP A 248 -2.16 -10.11 -7.43
CA ASP A 248 -3.00 -9.95 -8.63
C ASP A 248 -2.29 -9.13 -9.71
N VAL A 249 -1.60 -8.08 -9.29
CA VAL A 249 -0.74 -7.19 -10.07
C VAL A 249 0.65 -7.26 -9.45
N ILE A 250 1.69 -7.31 -10.24
CA ILE A 250 3.05 -7.33 -9.69
C ILE A 250 3.49 -5.91 -9.41
N THR A 251 3.69 -5.60 -8.13
CA THR A 251 4.34 -4.38 -7.69
C THR A 251 5.80 -4.64 -7.35
N TYR A 252 6.66 -3.64 -7.53
CA TYR A 252 8.09 -3.79 -7.23
C TYR A 252 8.74 -2.43 -6.99
N HIS A 253 9.92 -2.42 -6.35
CA HIS A 253 10.78 -1.27 -6.17
C HIS A 253 12.07 -1.46 -6.95
N ASP A 254 12.53 -0.39 -7.62
CA ASP A 254 13.83 -0.40 -8.28
C ASP A 254 14.38 1.02 -8.40
N TYR A 255 15.45 1.29 -7.69
CA TYR A 255 16.15 2.57 -7.69
C TYR A 255 17.41 2.55 -8.54
N SER A 256 17.56 1.58 -9.43
CA SER A 256 18.68 1.48 -10.36
C SER A 256 18.58 2.50 -11.49
N PRO A 257 19.70 2.79 -12.18
CA PRO A 257 19.68 3.50 -13.45
C PRO A 257 18.83 2.77 -14.51
N GLU A 258 18.40 3.52 -15.53
CA GLU A 258 17.48 3.01 -16.56
C GLU A 258 17.88 1.66 -17.19
N PRO A 259 19.14 1.42 -17.60
CA PRO A 259 19.50 0.14 -18.24
C PRO A 259 19.33 -1.09 -17.34
N GLU A 260 19.63 -0.95 -16.05
CA GLU A 260 19.46 -2.01 -15.05
C GLU A 260 18.00 -2.19 -14.70
N HIS A 261 17.26 -1.10 -14.49
CA HIS A 261 15.83 -1.13 -14.22
C HIS A 261 15.05 -1.78 -15.39
N LEU A 262 15.43 -1.51 -16.64
CA LEU A 262 14.82 -2.17 -17.80
C LEU A 262 14.98 -3.70 -17.76
N LYS A 263 16.09 -4.23 -17.26
CA LYS A 263 16.28 -5.69 -17.09
C LYS A 263 15.31 -6.24 -16.06
N THR A 264 15.10 -5.53 -14.95
CA THR A 264 14.06 -5.87 -13.95
C THR A 264 12.68 -5.92 -14.58
N VAL A 265 12.31 -4.91 -15.37
CA VAL A 265 11.03 -4.88 -16.08
C VAL A 265 10.88 -6.07 -17.03
N GLN A 266 11.90 -6.35 -17.85
CA GLN A 266 11.89 -7.46 -18.79
C GLN A 266 11.74 -8.82 -18.09
N PHE A 267 12.42 -9.01 -16.97
CA PHE A 267 12.29 -10.22 -16.15
C PHE A 267 10.88 -10.36 -15.58
N LEU A 268 10.33 -9.31 -14.95
CA LEU A 268 9.00 -9.36 -14.35
C LEU A 268 7.87 -9.52 -15.38
N LYS A 269 8.03 -9.01 -16.60
CA LYS A 269 7.08 -9.20 -17.70
C LYS A 269 6.90 -10.67 -18.08
N MET A 270 7.88 -11.53 -17.85
CA MET A 270 7.74 -12.98 -18.12
C MET A 270 6.67 -13.65 -17.26
N ILE A 271 6.24 -13.01 -16.17
CA ILE A 271 5.15 -13.49 -15.30
C ILE A 271 3.79 -13.37 -15.98
N GLY A 272 3.65 -12.49 -16.99
CA GLY A 272 2.42 -12.30 -17.76
C GLY A 272 1.33 -11.51 -17.02
N ARG A 273 1.69 -10.76 -15.98
CA ARG A 273 0.78 -9.88 -15.21
C ARG A 273 1.18 -8.42 -15.39
N PRO A 274 0.24 -7.46 -15.17
CA PRO A 274 0.60 -6.04 -15.21
C PRO A 274 1.61 -5.69 -14.13
N LEU A 275 2.46 -4.70 -14.42
CA LEU A 275 3.51 -4.23 -13.53
C LEU A 275 3.25 -2.79 -13.07
N ILE A 276 3.50 -2.52 -11.79
CA ILE A 276 3.58 -1.17 -11.24
C ILE A 276 4.88 -1.08 -10.43
N CYS A 277 5.79 -0.20 -10.85
CA CYS A 277 6.91 0.19 -10.02
C CYS A 277 6.39 1.14 -8.94
N THR A 278 6.32 0.65 -7.71
CA THR A 278 5.74 1.38 -6.59
C THR A 278 6.75 2.23 -5.84
N GLU A 279 8.02 2.10 -6.16
CA GLU A 279 9.07 3.03 -5.74
C GLU A 279 10.21 3.06 -6.75
N TYR A 280 10.53 4.25 -7.23
CA TYR A 280 11.72 4.55 -8.03
C TYR A 280 12.11 6.02 -7.81
N MET A 281 13.11 6.48 -8.52
CA MET A 281 13.65 7.82 -8.53
C MET A 281 14.46 8.15 -7.27
N ALA A 282 15.76 7.94 -7.41
CA ALA A 282 16.77 8.39 -6.47
C ALA A 282 17.89 9.04 -7.31
N ARG A 283 17.96 10.38 -7.31
CA ARG A 283 18.81 11.12 -8.26
C ARG A 283 20.28 10.72 -8.19
N ARG A 284 20.79 10.51 -6.99
CA ARG A 284 22.18 10.09 -6.79
C ARG A 284 22.49 8.70 -7.37
N ASN A 285 21.49 7.83 -7.44
CA ASN A 285 21.60 6.50 -8.02
C ASN A 285 21.42 6.52 -9.56
N ASN A 286 21.27 7.70 -10.17
CA ASN A 286 20.90 7.87 -11.58
C ASN A 286 19.55 7.27 -11.97
N SER A 287 18.71 6.92 -11.02
CA SER A 287 17.28 6.66 -11.22
C SER A 287 16.56 8.01 -11.27
N ARG A 288 16.23 8.49 -12.48
CA ARG A 288 15.78 9.87 -12.70
C ARG A 288 14.46 9.94 -13.45
N PHE A 289 13.72 11.02 -13.28
CA PHE A 289 12.50 11.28 -14.07
C PHE A 289 12.79 11.36 -15.58
N SER A 290 13.95 11.89 -15.97
CA SER A 290 14.31 12.05 -17.38
C SER A 290 14.70 10.76 -18.10
N THR A 291 15.01 9.69 -17.37
CA THR A 291 15.48 8.41 -17.96
C THR A 291 14.54 7.25 -17.62
N VAL A 292 14.25 7.04 -16.34
CA VAL A 292 13.47 5.87 -15.89
C VAL A 292 11.97 6.05 -16.19
N MET A 293 11.40 7.25 -15.96
CA MET A 293 9.99 7.46 -16.18
C MET A 293 9.54 7.28 -17.64
N PRO A 294 10.27 7.79 -18.67
CA PRO A 294 9.96 7.50 -20.07
C PRO A 294 10.07 6.01 -20.42
N MET A 295 11.04 5.30 -19.86
CA MET A 295 11.19 3.86 -20.03
C MET A 295 10.00 3.12 -19.45
N LEU A 296 9.57 3.41 -18.21
CA LEU A 296 8.41 2.79 -17.60
C LEU A 296 7.14 3.02 -18.42
N LYS A 297 6.93 4.24 -18.93
CA LYS A 297 5.80 4.54 -19.82
C LYS A 297 5.85 3.75 -21.11
N LYS A 298 7.00 3.69 -21.78
CA LYS A 298 7.21 2.91 -23.02
C LYS A 298 6.93 1.43 -22.78
N GLU A 299 7.31 0.91 -21.63
CA GLU A 299 7.12 -0.48 -21.24
C GLU A 299 5.72 -0.76 -20.67
N HIS A 300 4.81 0.22 -20.65
CA HIS A 300 3.46 0.09 -20.06
C HIS A 300 3.49 -0.34 -18.58
N VAL A 301 4.45 0.14 -17.81
CA VAL A 301 4.60 -0.08 -16.37
C VAL A 301 4.12 1.13 -15.61
N GLY A 302 3.31 0.97 -14.57
CA GLY A 302 2.93 2.07 -13.68
C GLY A 302 4.16 2.61 -12.94
N ALA A 303 4.21 3.93 -12.71
CA ALA A 303 5.38 4.63 -12.20
C ALA A 303 5.02 5.49 -10.97
N ILE A 304 5.36 5.01 -9.78
CA ILE A 304 5.16 5.73 -8.51
C ILE A 304 6.55 6.03 -7.93
N ASN A 305 6.92 7.31 -7.86
CA ASN A 305 8.20 7.71 -7.28
C ASN A 305 8.09 7.91 -5.78
N TRP A 306 9.20 7.77 -5.06
CA TRP A 306 9.27 8.17 -3.65
C TRP A 306 9.46 9.68 -3.55
N GLY A 307 8.60 10.35 -2.68
CA GLY A 307 8.72 11.76 -2.35
C GLY A 307 8.01 12.73 -3.32
N LEU A 308 7.07 13.50 -2.80
CA LEU A 308 6.35 14.54 -3.54
C LEU A 308 6.76 15.94 -3.06
N VAL A 309 6.53 16.25 -1.80
CA VAL A 309 6.80 17.55 -1.18
C VAL A 309 7.78 17.39 -0.03
N SER A 310 8.86 18.14 -0.05
CA SER A 310 9.86 18.18 1.02
C SER A 310 9.22 18.56 2.37
N GLY A 311 9.42 17.73 3.37
CA GLY A 311 8.78 17.88 4.68
C GLY A 311 9.55 17.23 5.81
N LYS A 312 8.84 16.89 6.89
CA LYS A 312 9.40 16.27 8.10
C LYS A 312 10.09 14.92 7.84
N THR A 313 9.75 14.23 6.76
CA THR A 313 10.42 12.97 6.37
C THR A 313 11.87 13.15 5.93
N ASN A 314 12.27 14.37 5.57
CA ASN A 314 13.62 14.67 5.11
C ASN A 314 14.09 13.85 3.89
N THR A 315 13.20 13.53 2.99
CA THR A 315 13.46 12.69 1.81
C THR A 315 14.30 13.36 0.73
N ILE A 316 14.64 14.64 0.93
CA ILE A 316 15.67 15.34 0.12
C ILE A 316 17.08 14.80 0.39
N TYR A 317 17.34 14.24 1.58
CA TYR A 317 18.62 13.62 1.93
C TYR A 317 18.67 12.17 1.45
N ALA A 318 19.89 11.66 1.22
CA ALA A 318 20.06 10.24 0.89
C ALA A 318 19.94 9.36 2.14
N TRP A 319 19.44 8.13 1.96
CA TRP A 319 19.19 7.21 3.07
C TRP A 319 20.45 6.70 3.78
N ASP A 320 21.61 6.77 3.13
CA ASP A 320 22.90 6.20 3.59
C ASP A 320 23.98 7.27 3.90
N THR A 321 23.69 8.53 3.66
CA THR A 321 24.68 9.63 3.80
C THR A 321 24.01 10.83 4.48
N PRO A 322 23.89 10.83 5.82
CA PRO A 322 23.37 11.97 6.56
C PRO A 322 24.26 13.22 6.39
N ILE A 323 23.62 14.40 6.40
CA ILE A 323 24.33 15.70 6.39
C ILE A 323 24.20 16.31 7.79
N ALA A 324 25.28 16.24 8.57
CA ALA A 324 25.25 16.50 10.02
C ALA A 324 24.81 17.92 10.42
N ASP A 325 25.09 18.93 9.61
CA ASP A 325 24.66 20.31 9.82
C ASP A 325 23.28 20.62 9.22
N GLY A 326 22.67 19.65 8.53
CA GLY A 326 21.37 19.81 7.89
C GLY A 326 21.36 20.75 6.70
N ALA A 327 22.54 21.04 6.11
CA ALA A 327 22.59 21.83 4.90
C ALA A 327 21.78 21.18 3.79
N GLU A 328 21.10 21.98 2.97
CA GLU A 328 20.39 21.46 1.78
C GLU A 328 21.39 20.74 0.88
N PRO A 329 21.11 19.46 0.49
CA PRO A 329 22.04 18.70 -0.35
C PRO A 329 22.17 19.37 -1.73
N LYS A 330 23.37 19.29 -2.32
CA LYS A 330 23.63 19.84 -3.67
C LYS A 330 22.66 19.30 -4.72
N GLU A 331 22.27 18.05 -4.59
CA GLU A 331 21.19 17.43 -5.35
C GLU A 331 20.26 16.69 -4.40
N TRP A 332 18.96 17.02 -4.46
CA TRP A 332 17.93 16.33 -3.67
C TRP A 332 17.84 14.87 -4.08
N PHE A 333 17.66 14.01 -3.09
CA PHE A 333 17.61 12.59 -3.35
C PHE A 333 16.28 12.19 -4.00
N HIS A 334 15.18 12.62 -3.40
CA HIS A 334 13.82 12.39 -3.91
C HIS A 334 13.10 13.72 -4.18
N ASP A 335 11.97 13.96 -3.64
CA ASP A 335 11.06 15.10 -3.68
C ASP A 335 11.06 15.98 -4.95
N ILE A 336 9.87 16.42 -5.34
CA ILE A 336 9.62 17.23 -6.54
C ILE A 336 9.43 18.70 -6.16
N PHE A 337 8.70 18.93 -5.06
CA PHE A 337 8.35 20.27 -4.61
C PHE A 337 8.99 20.63 -3.29
N ARG A 338 9.27 21.92 -3.12
CA ARG A 338 9.60 22.51 -1.83
C ARG A 338 8.35 22.63 -0.96
N LYS A 339 8.50 22.81 0.33
CA LYS A 339 7.41 22.96 1.30
C LYS A 339 6.46 24.12 0.97
N ASP A 340 6.96 25.19 0.34
CA ASP A 340 6.14 26.32 -0.11
C ASP A 340 5.33 26.01 -1.39
N GLY A 341 5.61 24.89 -2.06
CA GLY A 341 5.00 24.45 -3.31
C GLY A 341 5.81 24.83 -4.55
N SER A 342 6.95 25.51 -4.39
CA SER A 342 7.82 25.78 -5.53
C SER A 342 8.52 24.50 -6.01
N VAL A 343 8.80 24.46 -7.30
CA VAL A 343 9.44 23.30 -7.96
C VAL A 343 10.93 23.24 -7.63
N TYR A 344 11.45 22.05 -7.32
CA TYR A 344 12.90 21.86 -7.12
C TYR A 344 13.67 21.96 -8.45
N LYS A 345 13.25 21.20 -9.47
CA LYS A 345 13.86 21.22 -10.83
C LYS A 345 12.78 21.35 -11.91
N ALA A 346 12.72 22.50 -12.59
CA ALA A 346 11.72 22.77 -13.63
C ALA A 346 11.73 21.72 -14.75
N GLY A 347 12.91 21.35 -15.28
CA GLY A 347 13.02 20.36 -16.36
C GLY A 347 12.53 18.96 -16.00
N GLU A 348 12.56 18.55 -14.72
CA GLU A 348 11.95 17.28 -14.28
C GLU A 348 10.45 17.37 -14.28
N VAL A 349 9.88 18.48 -13.82
CA VAL A 349 8.44 18.74 -13.84
C VAL A 349 7.92 18.80 -15.28
N ASP A 350 8.65 19.43 -16.19
CA ASP A 350 8.31 19.48 -17.63
C ASP A 350 8.29 18.05 -18.21
N THR A 351 9.27 17.21 -17.85
CA THR A 351 9.28 15.79 -18.24
C THR A 351 8.05 15.06 -17.72
N ILE A 352 7.72 15.22 -16.43
CA ILE A 352 6.55 14.57 -15.80
C ILE A 352 5.26 15.02 -16.50
N LYS A 353 5.07 16.32 -16.70
CA LYS A 353 3.91 16.89 -17.39
C LYS A 353 3.74 16.37 -18.81
N SER A 354 4.85 16.38 -19.60
CA SER A 354 4.85 15.84 -20.96
C SER A 354 4.44 14.37 -21.01
N LEU A 355 4.99 13.55 -20.12
CA LEU A 355 4.66 12.13 -20.04
C LEU A 355 3.20 11.90 -19.59
N ASN A 356 2.66 12.76 -18.76
CA ASN A 356 1.27 12.68 -18.29
C ASN A 356 0.26 13.36 -19.23
N GLY A 357 0.72 14.06 -20.26
CA GLY A 357 -0.14 14.71 -21.26
C GLY A 357 -0.86 15.95 -20.73
N VAL A 358 -0.21 16.72 -19.85
CA VAL A 358 -0.73 17.98 -19.28
C VAL A 358 0.14 19.21 -19.60
N LEU A 359 1.02 19.10 -20.61
CA LEU A 359 1.73 20.23 -21.23
C LEU A 359 0.88 20.81 -22.35
#